data_dceaadbba5dd6bd643dc39d56c46c031
#
_entry.id   dceaadbba5dd6bd643dc39d56c46c031
#
_cell.length_a   1.000
_cell.length_b   1.000
_cell.length_c   1.000
_cell.angle_alpha   90.00
_cell.angle_beta   90.00
_cell.angle_gamma   90.00
#
_symmetry.space_group_name_H-M   'P 1'
#
loop_
_entity.id
_entity.type
_entity.pdbx_description
1 polymer ?
#
loop_
_entity_poly.entity_id
_entity_poly.type
_entity_poly.pdbx_seq_one_letter_code
_entity_poly.pdbx_strand_id
1 'polypeptide(L)'
;MLPLRSALAYVALLSAILASLPGMTYLGAAAAGATVLLGWQDMRNVPRAVFVVALAMLVFALGYDPELIETASGNMTRLAGLMLAVMLLSNVLARTEDLQKISVSLFGGKPLARYLSLAFGTSLVSVPLNFGSVAVVGSLVGERIRRNGDSESTRNATRAVLRGFGVAPMFSPLSISVVLTLTLLPQVSLLSLLLLAVPFSVVMVLAGLHWREPEPLQSTERSVNRAGAGSWLRFGGLILAICVGVLWLSHRFGLSYAHAVALSCLAAVLLYRILGWLKRENPPLASMANVSNELAIVGGSAFIGAVLSGVVLGQISGQPELPVWLWALLAAGVPWVFFAAGLAGMNPIIIATLIGGILGSLWPGAAQLGLAIAMVTGWGITAFGTPFAANALIMERLTGYRTRDASFRWSLALSLSGLCAASLLGFSLTLWLA
;
A
#
# COMPACT_ATOMS: atom_id res chain seq x y z
N MET A 1 20.61 -1.42 -21.55
CA MET A 1 19.28 -0.85 -21.17
C MET A 1 18.98 -0.88 -19.67
N LEU A 2 19.29 -1.98 -18.94
CA LEU A 2 19.04 -2.06 -17.47
C LEU A 2 19.67 -0.92 -16.64
N PRO A 3 20.95 -0.51 -16.86
CA PRO A 3 21.53 0.60 -16.10
C PRO A 3 20.84 1.94 -16.39
N LEU A 4 20.39 2.18 -17.63
CA LEU A 4 19.68 3.40 -18.00
C LEU A 4 18.30 3.47 -17.32
N ARG A 5 17.53 2.36 -17.28
CA ARG A 5 16.26 2.30 -16.56
C ARG A 5 16.44 2.62 -15.08
N SER A 6 17.47 2.04 -14.46
CA SER A 6 17.79 2.30 -13.06
C SER A 6 18.17 3.77 -12.84
N ALA A 7 18.97 4.36 -13.72
CA ALA A 7 19.33 5.77 -13.64
C ALA A 7 18.10 6.69 -13.75
N LEU A 8 17.21 6.44 -14.71
CA LEU A 8 15.97 7.22 -14.86
C LEU A 8 15.04 7.08 -13.65
N ALA A 9 14.93 5.89 -13.06
CA ALA A 9 14.16 5.70 -11.83
C ALA A 9 14.76 6.51 -10.66
N TYR A 10 16.10 6.59 -10.55
CA TYR A 10 16.76 7.47 -9.58
C TYR A 10 16.52 8.95 -9.90
N VAL A 11 16.51 9.35 -11.17
CA VAL A 11 16.15 10.73 -11.58
C VAL A 11 14.71 11.04 -11.16
N ALA A 12 13.76 10.13 -11.40
CA ALA A 12 12.37 10.32 -10.95
C ALA A 12 12.26 10.46 -9.44
N LEU A 13 13.01 9.65 -8.67
CA LEU A 13 13.08 9.74 -7.20
C LEU A 13 13.66 11.08 -6.74
N LEU A 14 14.79 11.51 -7.30
CA LEU A 14 15.43 12.79 -6.95
C LEU A 14 14.53 13.98 -7.33
N SER A 15 13.89 13.93 -8.49
CA SER A 15 12.92 14.96 -8.91
C SER A 15 11.74 15.05 -7.94
N ALA A 16 11.27 13.92 -7.39
CA ALA A 16 10.21 13.92 -6.38
C ALA A 16 10.65 14.57 -5.06
N ILE A 17 11.92 14.40 -4.67
CA ILE A 17 12.48 15.05 -3.48
C ILE A 17 12.62 16.56 -3.72
N LEU A 18 13.01 16.95 -4.91
CA LEU A 18 13.23 18.33 -5.31
C LEU A 18 11.99 18.97 -5.95
N ALA A 19 10.79 18.40 -5.75
CA ALA A 19 9.56 18.83 -6.41
C ALA A 19 9.12 20.26 -6.08
N SER A 20 9.70 20.89 -5.05
CA SER A 20 9.54 22.32 -4.74
C SER A 20 10.26 23.25 -5.73
N LEU A 21 11.23 22.72 -6.49
CA LEU A 21 11.94 23.51 -7.51
C LEU A 21 11.15 23.51 -8.82
N PRO A 22 11.14 24.65 -9.57
CA PRO A 22 10.42 24.76 -10.84
C PRO A 22 10.82 23.66 -11.83
N GLY A 23 9.86 23.05 -12.49
CA GLY A 23 10.06 22.04 -13.53
C GLY A 23 10.41 20.63 -13.04
N MET A 24 10.73 20.43 -11.74
CA MET A 24 11.10 19.10 -11.21
C MET A 24 9.93 18.10 -11.28
N THR A 25 8.68 18.54 -11.14
CA THR A 25 7.50 17.71 -11.30
C THR A 25 7.38 17.13 -12.71
N TYR A 26 7.61 17.94 -13.71
CA TYR A 26 7.63 17.50 -15.12
C TYR A 26 8.81 16.56 -15.41
N LEU A 27 10.00 16.91 -14.91
CA LEU A 27 11.19 16.05 -15.05
C LEU A 27 10.96 14.68 -14.42
N GLY A 28 10.38 14.64 -13.22
CA GLY A 28 10.06 13.40 -12.51
C GLY A 28 9.03 12.55 -13.26
N ALA A 29 7.96 13.15 -13.76
CA ALA A 29 6.95 12.47 -14.57
C ALA A 29 7.55 11.95 -15.88
N ALA A 30 8.35 12.76 -16.57
CA ALA A 30 9.04 12.36 -17.80
C ALA A 30 10.04 11.20 -17.58
N ALA A 31 10.84 11.27 -16.51
CA ALA A 31 11.78 10.21 -16.15
C ALA A 31 11.07 8.91 -15.77
N ALA A 32 9.96 8.99 -15.02
CA ALA A 32 9.12 7.84 -14.71
C ALA A 32 8.51 7.24 -15.98
N GLY A 33 7.93 8.07 -16.86
CA GLY A 33 7.39 7.65 -18.15
C GLY A 33 8.44 7.00 -19.05
N ALA A 34 9.63 7.59 -19.14
CA ALA A 34 10.76 7.03 -19.89
C ALA A 34 11.21 5.66 -19.34
N THR A 35 11.23 5.51 -18.00
CA THR A 35 11.52 4.21 -17.35
C THR A 35 10.49 3.16 -17.76
N VAL A 36 9.21 3.54 -17.82
CA VAL A 36 8.11 2.65 -18.23
C VAL A 36 8.28 2.26 -19.71
N LEU A 37 8.52 3.23 -20.60
CA LEU A 37 8.71 2.99 -22.04
C LEU A 37 9.88 2.07 -22.32
N LEU A 38 11.03 2.30 -21.68
CA LEU A 38 12.21 1.42 -21.83
C LEU A 38 11.97 0.02 -21.25
N GLY A 39 11.05 -0.11 -20.29
CA GLY A 39 10.67 -1.37 -19.68
C GLY A 39 9.52 -2.10 -20.37
N TRP A 40 8.98 -1.55 -21.46
CA TRP A 40 7.73 -2.00 -22.09
C TRP A 40 7.64 -3.50 -22.37
N GLN A 41 8.73 -4.07 -22.88
CA GLN A 41 8.76 -5.50 -23.25
C GLN A 41 8.62 -6.43 -22.04
N ASP A 42 9.13 -5.99 -20.87
CA ASP A 42 9.12 -6.79 -19.62
C ASP A 42 7.82 -6.57 -18.80
N MET A 43 6.96 -5.66 -19.24
CA MET A 43 5.74 -5.31 -18.50
C MET A 43 4.60 -6.29 -18.74
N ARG A 44 3.75 -6.44 -17.70
CA ARG A 44 2.49 -7.15 -17.78
C ARG A 44 1.43 -6.32 -18.51
N ASN A 45 0.34 -6.98 -18.95
CA ASN A 45 -0.72 -6.32 -19.73
C ASN A 45 -1.43 -5.20 -18.95
N VAL A 46 -1.73 -5.40 -17.66
CA VAL A 46 -2.44 -4.39 -16.84
C VAL A 46 -1.62 -3.11 -16.67
N PRO A 47 -0.34 -3.12 -16.24
CA PRO A 47 0.50 -1.92 -16.23
C PRO A 47 0.61 -1.22 -17.58
N ARG A 48 0.72 -1.99 -18.69
CA ARG A 48 0.72 -1.42 -20.05
C ARG A 48 -0.57 -0.66 -20.35
N ALA A 49 -1.73 -1.27 -20.05
CA ALA A 49 -3.02 -0.64 -20.25
C ALA A 49 -3.16 0.65 -19.44
N VAL A 50 -2.76 0.65 -18.15
CA VAL A 50 -2.78 1.85 -17.32
C VAL A 50 -1.90 2.96 -17.91
N PHE A 51 -0.70 2.61 -18.39
CA PHE A 51 0.20 3.59 -18.97
C PHE A 51 -0.34 4.17 -20.31
N VAL A 52 -0.94 3.33 -21.16
CA VAL A 52 -1.60 3.79 -22.40
C VAL A 52 -2.75 4.76 -22.08
N VAL A 53 -3.57 4.43 -21.08
CA VAL A 53 -4.65 5.33 -20.62
C VAL A 53 -4.07 6.62 -20.05
N ALA A 54 -2.97 6.59 -19.30
CA ALA A 54 -2.30 7.79 -18.82
C ALA A 54 -1.78 8.68 -19.96
N LEU A 55 -1.23 8.09 -21.02
CA LEU A 55 -0.83 8.82 -22.23
C LEU A 55 -2.04 9.42 -22.96
N ALA A 56 -3.15 8.69 -23.06
CA ALA A 56 -4.39 9.22 -23.63
C ALA A 56 -4.93 10.40 -22.81
N MET A 57 -4.87 10.30 -21.46
CA MET A 57 -5.23 11.41 -20.56
C MET A 57 -4.30 12.62 -20.71
N LEU A 58 -3.01 12.41 -20.97
CA LEU A 58 -2.07 13.49 -21.27
C LEU A 58 -2.48 14.22 -22.55
N VAL A 59 -2.76 13.48 -23.63
CA VAL A 59 -3.21 14.07 -24.90
C VAL A 59 -4.55 14.81 -24.73
N PHE A 60 -5.46 14.22 -23.98
CA PHE A 60 -6.74 14.84 -23.63
C PHE A 60 -6.54 16.16 -22.87
N ALA A 61 -5.70 16.16 -21.81
CA ALA A 61 -5.44 17.34 -21.00
C ALA A 61 -4.78 18.47 -21.82
N LEU A 62 -3.87 18.12 -22.74
CA LEU A 62 -3.25 19.11 -23.66
C LEU A 62 -4.28 19.87 -24.52
N GLY A 63 -5.36 19.18 -24.92
CA GLY A 63 -6.43 19.80 -25.73
C GLY A 63 -7.55 20.45 -24.93
N TYR A 64 -7.76 20.00 -23.67
CA TYR A 64 -8.87 20.46 -22.83
C TYR A 64 -8.45 21.61 -21.90
N ASP A 65 -7.42 21.38 -21.08
CA ASP A 65 -6.86 22.34 -20.12
C ASP A 65 -5.43 21.95 -19.75
N PRO A 66 -4.41 22.63 -20.30
CA PRO A 66 -3.01 22.33 -20.02
C PRO A 66 -2.58 22.49 -18.55
N GLU A 67 -3.30 23.28 -17.73
CA GLU A 67 -2.99 23.44 -16.29
C GLU A 67 -3.18 22.15 -15.52
N LEU A 68 -4.08 21.27 -15.99
CA LEU A 68 -4.26 19.95 -15.42
C LEU A 68 -2.98 19.08 -15.46
N ILE A 69 -2.10 19.34 -16.45
CA ILE A 69 -0.85 18.58 -16.61
C ILE A 69 0.11 18.86 -15.47
N GLU A 70 0.17 20.09 -14.96
CA GLU A 70 1.03 20.44 -13.84
C GLU A 70 0.61 19.65 -12.60
N THR A 71 -0.68 19.68 -12.25
CA THR A 71 -1.23 18.95 -11.11
C THR A 71 -1.06 17.43 -11.26
N ALA A 72 -1.33 16.91 -12.46
CA ALA A 72 -1.20 15.48 -12.75
C ALA A 72 0.26 15.00 -12.70
N SER A 73 1.19 15.77 -13.29
CA SER A 73 2.63 15.49 -13.24
C SER A 73 3.17 15.57 -11.81
N GLY A 74 2.69 16.55 -11.03
CA GLY A 74 3.02 16.68 -9.60
C GLY A 74 2.58 15.47 -8.80
N ASN A 75 1.35 15.01 -8.97
CA ASN A 75 0.83 13.82 -8.29
C ASN A 75 1.55 12.53 -8.74
N MET A 76 1.79 12.38 -10.05
CA MET A 76 2.57 11.25 -10.58
C MET A 76 3.97 11.21 -9.99
N THR A 77 4.71 12.32 -10.02
CA THR A 77 6.08 12.42 -9.52
C THR A 77 6.14 12.14 -8.01
N ARG A 78 5.24 12.72 -7.23
CA ARG A 78 5.18 12.54 -5.77
C ARG A 78 4.94 11.08 -5.39
N LEU A 79 3.95 10.42 -6.01
CA LEU A 79 3.64 9.02 -5.71
C LEU A 79 4.68 8.05 -6.28
N ALA A 80 5.23 8.32 -7.46
CA ALA A 80 6.35 7.56 -8.01
C ALA A 80 7.58 7.63 -7.09
N GLY A 81 7.95 8.83 -6.64
CA GLY A 81 9.08 9.02 -5.72
C GLY A 81 8.88 8.33 -4.38
N LEU A 82 7.69 8.45 -3.80
CA LEU A 82 7.32 7.72 -2.58
C LEU A 82 7.51 6.21 -2.76
N MET A 83 6.93 5.65 -3.83
CA MET A 83 7.01 4.23 -4.12
C MET A 83 8.45 3.77 -4.30
N LEU A 84 9.26 4.51 -5.06
CA LEU A 84 10.67 4.20 -5.28
C LEU A 84 11.48 4.24 -3.97
N ALA A 85 11.24 5.22 -3.09
CA ALA A 85 11.88 5.31 -1.77
C ALA A 85 11.52 4.11 -0.87
N VAL A 86 10.24 3.74 -0.81
CA VAL A 86 9.79 2.56 -0.06
C VAL A 86 10.35 1.26 -0.65
N MET A 87 10.43 1.14 -1.98
CA MET A 87 11.04 -0.02 -2.64
C MET A 87 12.54 -0.13 -2.35
N LEU A 88 13.28 0.98 -2.30
CA LEU A 88 14.69 0.97 -1.88
C LEU A 88 14.83 0.47 -0.45
N LEU A 89 14.01 0.98 0.46
CA LEU A 89 14.00 0.53 1.86
C LEU A 89 13.67 -0.97 1.93
N SER A 90 12.64 -1.41 1.21
CA SER A 90 12.25 -2.82 1.14
C SER A 90 13.38 -3.72 0.65
N ASN A 91 14.09 -3.32 -0.42
CA ASN A 91 15.22 -4.07 -0.95
C ASN A 91 16.38 -4.22 0.03
N VAL A 92 16.63 -3.19 0.84
CA VAL A 92 17.66 -3.23 1.89
C VAL A 92 17.23 -4.18 3.00
N LEU A 93 16.01 -4.04 3.49
CA LEU A 93 15.49 -4.84 4.62
C LEU A 93 15.30 -6.31 4.27
N ALA A 94 14.87 -6.62 3.05
CA ALA A 94 14.66 -8.00 2.60
C ALA A 94 15.94 -8.86 2.68
N ARG A 95 17.12 -8.23 2.70
CA ARG A 95 18.42 -8.91 2.79
C ARG A 95 18.91 -9.09 4.22
N THR A 96 18.23 -8.53 5.22
CA THR A 96 18.67 -8.61 6.62
C THR A 96 18.37 -9.98 7.21
N GLU A 97 19.31 -10.52 8.00
CA GLU A 97 19.11 -11.77 8.73
C GLU A 97 17.95 -11.70 9.72
N ASP A 98 17.72 -10.50 10.30
CA ASP A 98 16.63 -10.29 11.25
C ASP A 98 15.28 -10.59 10.63
N LEU A 99 15.04 -10.11 9.39
CA LEU A 99 13.79 -10.37 8.69
C LEU A 99 13.61 -11.86 8.39
N GLN A 100 14.68 -12.56 7.98
CA GLN A 100 14.61 -14.00 7.73
C GLN A 100 14.26 -14.76 9.03
N LYS A 101 14.94 -14.45 10.14
CA LYS A 101 14.67 -15.03 11.46
C LYS A 101 13.23 -14.77 11.92
N ILE A 102 12.75 -13.52 11.76
CA ILE A 102 11.37 -13.13 12.07
C ILE A 102 10.39 -13.96 11.22
N SER A 103 10.56 -13.99 9.90
CA SER A 103 9.64 -14.68 8.99
C SER A 103 9.51 -16.17 9.28
N VAL A 104 10.62 -16.85 9.57
CA VAL A 104 10.61 -18.26 9.96
C VAL A 104 9.90 -18.45 11.28
N SER A 105 10.12 -17.55 12.26
CA SER A 105 9.52 -17.65 13.61
C SER A 105 8.00 -17.53 13.62
N LEU A 106 7.39 -16.88 12.60
CA LEU A 106 5.94 -16.71 12.47
C LEU A 106 5.18 -18.04 12.36
N PHE A 107 5.87 -19.10 11.95
CA PHE A 107 5.28 -20.43 11.76
C PHE A 107 5.26 -21.30 13.02
N GLY A 108 5.80 -20.83 14.12
CA GLY A 108 5.87 -21.58 15.38
C GLY A 108 4.57 -21.60 16.17
N GLY A 109 4.42 -22.60 17.03
CA GLY A 109 3.36 -22.66 18.03
C GLY A 109 2.12 -23.46 17.63
N LYS A 110 1.12 -23.43 18.53
CA LYS A 110 -0.18 -24.09 18.34
C LYS A 110 -0.97 -23.43 17.19
N PRO A 111 -1.96 -24.10 16.57
CA PRO A 111 -2.69 -23.61 15.39
C PRO A 111 -3.22 -22.18 15.51
N LEU A 112 -3.82 -21.82 16.67
CA LEU A 112 -4.31 -20.46 16.92
C LEU A 112 -3.18 -19.44 16.98
N ALA A 113 -2.14 -19.73 17.78
CA ALA A 113 -0.99 -18.83 17.92
C ALA A 113 -0.25 -18.65 16.59
N ARG A 114 -0.12 -19.72 15.80
CA ARG A 114 0.49 -19.69 14.48
C ARG A 114 -0.29 -18.80 13.51
N TYR A 115 -1.63 -18.91 13.46
CA TYR A 115 -2.47 -18.06 12.64
C TYR A 115 -2.28 -16.58 13.01
N LEU A 116 -2.37 -16.24 14.30
CA LEU A 116 -2.19 -14.88 14.79
C LEU A 116 -0.76 -14.36 14.52
N SER A 117 0.24 -15.18 14.78
CA SER A 117 1.64 -14.85 14.51
C SER A 117 1.85 -14.54 13.02
N LEU A 118 1.33 -15.38 12.12
CA LEU A 118 1.41 -15.16 10.68
C LEU A 118 0.65 -13.91 10.27
N ALA A 119 -0.58 -13.69 10.74
CA ALA A 119 -1.39 -12.55 10.35
C ALA A 119 -0.79 -11.22 10.85
N PHE A 120 -0.53 -11.09 12.17
CA PHE A 120 0.07 -9.88 12.72
C PHE A 120 1.52 -9.70 12.28
N GLY A 121 2.30 -10.80 12.23
CA GLY A 121 3.67 -10.74 11.76
C GLY A 121 3.78 -10.30 10.30
N THR A 122 2.95 -10.86 9.40
CA THR A 122 2.90 -10.41 8.01
C THR A 122 2.46 -8.95 7.92
N SER A 123 1.47 -8.54 8.72
CA SER A 123 1.01 -7.16 8.77
C SER A 123 2.14 -6.19 9.15
N LEU A 124 2.90 -6.48 10.22
CA LEU A 124 4.03 -5.67 10.66
C LEU A 124 5.18 -5.66 9.64
N VAL A 125 5.51 -6.82 9.10
CA VAL A 125 6.56 -6.95 8.07
C VAL A 125 6.15 -6.21 6.79
N SER A 126 4.86 -6.11 6.50
CA SER A 126 4.34 -5.38 5.33
C SER A 126 4.53 -3.87 5.43
N VAL A 127 4.66 -3.31 6.63
CA VAL A 127 4.86 -1.86 6.81
C VAL A 127 6.03 -1.34 5.97
N PRO A 128 7.26 -1.85 6.09
CA PRO A 128 8.38 -1.41 5.28
C PRO A 128 8.58 -2.21 3.98
N LEU A 129 8.07 -3.45 3.89
CA LEU A 129 8.33 -4.33 2.74
C LEU A 129 7.22 -4.35 1.70
N ASN A 130 6.03 -3.88 2.04
CA ASN A 130 4.87 -3.95 1.16
C ASN A 130 4.70 -5.37 0.56
N PHE A 131 4.60 -5.53 -0.76
CA PHE A 131 4.47 -6.83 -1.42
C PHE A 131 5.64 -7.79 -1.15
N GLY A 132 6.81 -7.29 -0.78
CA GLY A 132 7.96 -8.11 -0.38
C GLY A 132 7.67 -9.02 0.82
N SER A 133 6.80 -8.59 1.75
CA SER A 133 6.38 -9.41 2.88
C SER A 133 5.63 -10.67 2.43
N VAL A 134 4.71 -10.52 1.46
CA VAL A 134 3.97 -11.64 0.88
C VAL A 134 4.91 -12.58 0.13
N ALA A 135 5.90 -12.05 -0.59
CA ALA A 135 6.89 -12.86 -1.25
C ALA A 135 7.73 -13.68 -0.27
N VAL A 136 8.21 -13.07 0.82
CA VAL A 136 9.05 -13.75 1.83
C VAL A 136 8.23 -14.76 2.64
N VAL A 137 7.12 -14.35 3.27
CA VAL A 137 6.32 -15.25 4.12
C VAL A 137 5.58 -16.28 3.27
N GLY A 138 5.07 -15.88 2.10
CA GLY A 138 4.36 -16.77 1.16
C GLY A 138 5.27 -17.85 0.59
N SER A 139 6.58 -17.56 0.33
CA SER A 139 7.54 -18.59 -0.11
C SER A 139 7.71 -19.71 0.93
N LEU A 140 7.70 -19.36 2.22
CA LEU A 140 7.77 -20.33 3.32
C LEU A 140 6.49 -21.20 3.41
N VAL A 141 5.31 -20.60 3.12
CA VAL A 141 4.07 -21.38 2.97
C VAL A 141 4.17 -22.34 1.79
N GLY A 142 4.63 -21.85 0.63
CA GLY A 142 4.79 -22.67 -0.58
C GLY A 142 5.80 -23.82 -0.36
N GLU A 143 6.88 -23.58 0.38
CA GLU A 143 7.83 -24.63 0.71
C GLU A 143 7.20 -25.72 1.59
N ARG A 144 6.34 -25.34 2.55
CA ARG A 144 5.60 -26.30 3.39
C ARG A 144 4.61 -27.12 2.57
N ILE A 145 3.93 -26.50 1.61
CA ILE A 145 3.03 -27.22 0.70
C ILE A 145 3.82 -28.24 -0.14
N ARG A 146 5.01 -27.87 -0.64
CA ARG A 146 5.87 -28.80 -1.39
C ARG A 146 6.36 -29.98 -0.54
N ARG A 147 6.63 -29.76 0.74
CA ARG A 147 7.11 -30.81 1.66
C ARG A 147 6.01 -31.72 2.20
N ASN A 148 4.87 -31.14 2.59
CA ASN A 148 3.85 -31.81 3.38
C ASN A 148 2.50 -31.96 2.64
N GLY A 149 2.39 -31.41 1.43
CA GLY A 149 1.14 -31.39 0.66
C GLY A 149 0.15 -30.31 1.11
N ASP A 150 -1.05 -30.34 0.51
CA ASP A 150 -2.16 -29.49 0.93
C ASP A 150 -2.74 -29.95 2.28
N SER A 151 -3.01 -29.02 3.15
CA SER A 151 -3.56 -29.29 4.49
C SER A 151 -4.30 -28.07 5.03
N GLU A 152 -5.12 -28.26 6.07
CA GLU A 152 -5.80 -27.17 6.77
C GLU A 152 -4.77 -26.14 7.30
N SER A 153 -3.61 -26.63 7.73
CA SER A 153 -2.51 -25.79 8.22
C SER A 153 -1.96 -24.85 7.13
N THR A 154 -1.73 -25.37 5.92
CA THR A 154 -1.20 -24.57 4.79
C THR A 154 -2.26 -23.61 4.24
N ARG A 155 -3.52 -24.02 4.21
CA ARG A 155 -4.65 -23.16 3.84
C ARG A 155 -4.85 -22.02 4.84
N ASN A 156 -4.81 -22.31 6.15
CA ASN A 156 -4.90 -21.29 7.19
C ASN A 156 -3.68 -20.35 7.20
N ALA A 157 -2.49 -20.87 6.94
CA ALA A 157 -1.29 -20.02 6.78
C ALA A 157 -1.45 -19.06 5.58
N THR A 158 -1.97 -19.55 4.46
CA THR A 158 -2.26 -18.72 3.27
C THR A 158 -3.28 -17.62 3.60
N ARG A 159 -4.39 -17.96 4.29
CA ARG A 159 -5.37 -16.98 4.77
C ARG A 159 -4.75 -15.94 5.68
N ALA A 160 -3.93 -16.38 6.64
CA ALA A 160 -3.26 -15.49 7.60
C ALA A 160 -2.33 -14.49 6.90
N VAL A 161 -1.54 -14.93 5.92
CA VAL A 161 -0.66 -14.08 5.14
C VAL A 161 -1.45 -13.07 4.31
N LEU A 162 -2.49 -13.50 3.57
CA LEU A 162 -3.30 -12.62 2.75
C LEU A 162 -4.05 -11.58 3.58
N ARG A 163 -4.67 -12.00 4.70
CA ARG A 163 -5.40 -11.09 5.60
C ARG A 163 -4.46 -10.15 6.34
N GLY A 164 -3.32 -10.67 6.82
CA GLY A 164 -2.28 -9.85 7.47
C GLY A 164 -1.71 -8.78 6.54
N PHE A 165 -1.41 -9.15 5.29
CA PHE A 165 -1.02 -8.16 4.28
C PHE A 165 -2.13 -7.16 4.01
N GLY A 166 -3.38 -7.64 3.84
CA GLY A 166 -4.50 -6.78 3.46
C GLY A 166 -4.88 -5.73 4.50
N VAL A 167 -4.66 -5.99 5.80
CA VAL A 167 -4.89 -4.97 6.84
C VAL A 167 -3.74 -3.95 6.95
N ALA A 168 -2.53 -4.27 6.49
CA ALA A 168 -1.40 -3.35 6.57
C ALA A 168 -1.64 -1.99 5.85
N PRO A 169 -2.22 -1.92 4.64
CA PRO A 169 -2.58 -0.66 3.99
C PRO A 169 -3.53 0.23 4.80
N MET A 170 -4.31 -0.33 5.72
CA MET A 170 -5.26 0.45 6.53
C MET A 170 -4.54 1.37 7.53
N PHE A 171 -3.43 0.90 8.12
CA PHE A 171 -2.77 1.58 9.23
C PHE A 171 -1.28 1.86 9.04
N SER A 172 -0.64 1.33 8.00
CA SER A 172 0.79 1.54 7.81
C SER A 172 1.08 2.98 7.38
N PRO A 173 1.87 3.75 8.16
CA PRO A 173 2.25 5.11 7.79
C PRO A 173 3.04 5.20 6.48
N LEU A 174 3.64 4.10 6.04
CA LEU A 174 4.45 4.01 4.81
C LEU A 174 3.63 3.47 3.62
N SER A 175 2.36 3.11 3.82
CA SER A 175 1.53 2.57 2.75
C SER A 175 1.04 3.69 1.82
N ILE A 176 0.96 3.36 0.52
CA ILE A 176 0.40 4.27 -0.49
C ILE A 176 -1.04 4.67 -0.12
N SER A 177 -1.82 3.76 0.47
CA SER A 177 -3.19 4.00 0.91
C SER A 177 -3.27 5.16 1.91
N VAL A 178 -2.52 5.09 3.02
CA VAL A 178 -2.49 6.13 4.06
C VAL A 178 -1.91 7.43 3.50
N VAL A 179 -0.78 7.34 2.79
CA VAL A 179 -0.10 8.53 2.24
C VAL A 179 -1.02 9.27 1.25
N LEU A 180 -1.66 8.54 0.34
CA LEU A 180 -2.55 9.12 -0.66
C LEU A 180 -3.79 9.74 0.01
N THR A 181 -4.39 9.03 0.96
CA THR A 181 -5.54 9.54 1.73
C THR A 181 -5.21 10.84 2.45
N LEU A 182 -4.09 10.92 3.18
CA LEU A 182 -3.67 12.15 3.87
C LEU A 182 -3.26 13.27 2.91
N THR A 183 -2.81 12.93 1.70
CA THR A 183 -2.49 13.94 0.67
C THR A 183 -3.76 14.56 0.08
N LEU A 184 -4.81 13.75 -0.10
CA LEU A 184 -6.08 14.18 -0.71
C LEU A 184 -7.05 14.79 0.32
N LEU A 185 -6.87 14.48 1.61
CA LEU A 185 -7.69 14.94 2.72
C LEU A 185 -6.82 15.67 3.75
N PRO A 186 -6.41 16.91 3.48
CA PRO A 186 -5.39 17.61 4.27
C PRO A 186 -5.84 18.02 5.68
N GLN A 187 -7.14 17.99 5.97
CA GLN A 187 -7.67 18.26 7.30
C GLN A 187 -7.53 17.07 8.26
N VAL A 188 -7.20 15.88 7.71
CA VAL A 188 -7.03 14.65 8.51
C VAL A 188 -5.59 14.53 9.00
N SER A 189 -5.43 14.41 10.32
CA SER A 189 -4.11 14.12 10.89
C SER A 189 -3.81 12.61 10.81
N LEU A 190 -2.52 12.26 10.65
CA LEU A 190 -2.10 10.85 10.71
C LEU A 190 -2.54 10.20 12.01
N LEU A 191 -2.40 10.89 13.14
CA LEU A 191 -2.70 10.33 14.46
C LEU A 191 -4.18 9.99 14.58
N SER A 192 -5.10 10.91 14.19
CA SER A 192 -6.53 10.66 14.22
C SER A 192 -6.94 9.48 13.33
N LEU A 193 -6.34 9.37 12.14
CA LEU A 193 -6.58 8.24 11.25
C LEU A 193 -6.09 6.92 11.88
N LEU A 194 -4.88 6.88 12.44
CA LEU A 194 -4.31 5.66 13.03
C LEU A 194 -5.04 5.21 14.30
N LEU A 195 -5.53 6.14 15.12
CA LEU A 195 -6.33 5.82 16.32
C LEU A 195 -7.58 4.99 15.99
N LEU A 196 -8.12 5.14 14.79
CA LEU A 196 -9.27 4.36 14.31
C LEU A 196 -8.87 3.17 13.45
N ALA A 197 -7.90 3.36 12.55
CA ALA A 197 -7.50 2.34 11.61
C ALA A 197 -6.76 1.16 12.27
N VAL A 198 -5.95 1.41 13.30
CA VAL A 198 -5.23 0.33 14.03
C VAL A 198 -6.20 -0.58 14.77
N PRO A 199 -7.13 -0.09 15.62
CA PRO A 199 -8.13 -0.96 16.26
C PRO A 199 -8.99 -1.71 15.24
N PHE A 200 -9.45 -1.04 14.17
CA PHE A 200 -10.19 -1.69 13.10
C PHE A 200 -9.41 -2.85 12.48
N SER A 201 -8.13 -2.63 12.16
CA SER A 201 -7.25 -3.65 11.60
C SER A 201 -7.04 -4.84 12.55
N VAL A 202 -6.86 -4.58 13.85
CA VAL A 202 -6.76 -5.62 14.89
C VAL A 202 -8.03 -6.44 14.95
N VAL A 203 -9.19 -5.78 14.98
CA VAL A 203 -10.50 -6.46 14.99
C VAL A 203 -10.67 -7.32 13.74
N MET A 204 -10.28 -6.83 12.56
CA MET A 204 -10.34 -7.60 11.30
C MET A 204 -9.47 -8.87 11.34
N VAL A 205 -8.25 -8.78 11.88
CA VAL A 205 -7.37 -9.96 12.02
C VAL A 205 -7.97 -10.96 13.01
N LEU A 206 -8.48 -10.49 14.15
CA LEU A 206 -9.11 -11.34 15.17
C LEU A 206 -10.42 -11.96 14.66
N ALA A 207 -11.27 -11.20 13.98
CA ALA A 207 -12.47 -11.72 13.34
C ALA A 207 -12.14 -12.83 12.33
N GLY A 208 -11.01 -12.69 11.62
CA GLY A 208 -10.51 -13.71 10.71
C GLY A 208 -10.31 -15.10 11.34
N LEU A 209 -10.16 -15.19 12.66
CA LEU A 209 -10.08 -16.46 13.39
C LEU A 209 -11.35 -17.29 13.26
N HIS A 210 -12.51 -16.65 13.20
CA HIS A 210 -13.79 -17.35 13.07
C HIS A 210 -13.90 -18.12 11.73
N TRP A 211 -13.27 -17.62 10.68
CA TRP A 211 -13.30 -18.23 9.34
C TRP A 211 -12.00 -18.99 9.00
N ARG A 212 -11.33 -19.57 9.99
CA ARG A 212 -10.24 -20.52 9.78
C ARG A 212 -10.79 -21.96 9.74
N GLU A 213 -10.07 -22.85 9.07
CA GLU A 213 -10.38 -24.28 9.13
C GLU A 213 -9.91 -24.86 10.47
N PRO A 214 -10.66 -25.82 11.07
CA PRO A 214 -10.19 -26.52 12.26
C PRO A 214 -8.96 -27.36 11.92
N GLU A 215 -7.89 -27.20 12.71
CA GLU A 215 -6.64 -27.95 12.55
C GLU A 215 -6.49 -28.98 13.67
N PRO A 216 -5.98 -30.20 13.39
CA PRO A 216 -5.64 -31.16 14.43
C PRO A 216 -4.60 -30.62 15.39
N LEU A 217 -4.79 -30.81 16.69
CA LEU A 217 -3.86 -30.32 17.74
C LEU A 217 -2.48 -30.98 17.71
N GLN A 218 -2.33 -32.10 17.01
CA GLN A 218 -1.08 -32.88 16.93
C GLN A 218 -0.01 -32.25 16.04
N SER A 219 -0.30 -31.18 15.32
CA SER A 219 0.65 -30.47 14.45
C SER A 219 1.55 -29.50 15.21
N THR A 220 2.05 -29.87 16.40
CA THR A 220 3.11 -29.11 17.06
C THR A 220 4.41 -29.44 16.35
N GLU A 221 4.72 -28.72 15.26
CA GLU A 221 6.05 -28.79 14.66
C GLU A 221 7.08 -28.42 15.72
N ARG A 222 7.98 -29.36 16.00
CA ARG A 222 9.09 -29.20 16.92
C ARG A 222 9.85 -27.92 16.59
N SER A 223 9.99 -27.06 17.60
CA SER A 223 10.90 -25.92 17.70
C SER A 223 11.34 -25.28 16.37
N VAL A 224 10.47 -24.51 15.76
CA VAL A 224 10.92 -23.44 14.86
C VAL A 224 11.79 -22.50 15.71
N ASN A 225 13.03 -22.30 15.30
CA ASN A 225 13.98 -21.43 16.00
C ASN A 225 13.32 -20.04 16.13
N ARG A 226 12.90 -19.67 17.34
CA ARG A 226 12.21 -18.40 17.57
C ARG A 226 13.18 -17.27 17.29
N ALA A 227 12.77 -16.29 16.49
CA ALA A 227 13.52 -15.05 16.43
C ALA A 227 13.69 -14.50 17.84
N GLY A 228 14.92 -14.24 18.22
CA GLY A 228 15.20 -13.62 19.52
C GLY A 228 14.52 -12.26 19.65
N ALA A 229 14.20 -11.83 20.86
CA ALA A 229 13.64 -10.49 21.12
C ALA A 229 14.48 -9.39 20.45
N GLY A 230 15.80 -9.56 20.33
CA GLY A 230 16.70 -8.63 19.66
C GLY A 230 16.37 -8.37 18.18
N SER A 231 15.99 -9.40 17.41
CA SER A 231 15.62 -9.22 15.99
C SER A 231 14.32 -8.41 15.87
N TRP A 232 13.34 -8.66 16.71
CA TRP A 232 12.09 -7.90 16.76
C TRP A 232 12.31 -6.45 17.20
N LEU A 233 13.18 -6.23 18.20
CA LEU A 233 13.51 -4.88 18.69
C LEU A 233 14.23 -4.05 17.63
N ARG A 234 15.20 -4.64 16.92
CA ARG A 234 15.89 -3.92 15.82
C ARG A 234 14.95 -3.61 14.67
N PHE A 235 14.13 -4.57 14.25
CA PHE A 235 13.15 -4.37 13.19
C PHE A 235 12.08 -3.34 13.58
N GLY A 236 11.45 -3.51 14.75
CA GLY A 236 10.45 -2.56 15.27
C GLY A 236 11.02 -1.18 15.56
N GLY A 237 12.23 -1.10 16.11
CA GLY A 237 12.95 0.15 16.35
C GLY A 237 13.23 0.93 15.07
N LEU A 238 13.61 0.23 13.98
CA LEU A 238 13.80 0.87 12.68
C LEU A 238 12.47 1.43 12.13
N ILE A 239 11.39 0.65 12.17
CA ILE A 239 10.07 1.13 11.74
C ILE A 239 9.65 2.35 12.55
N LEU A 240 9.78 2.27 13.88
CA LEU A 240 9.46 3.39 14.78
C LEU A 240 10.30 4.63 14.46
N ALA A 241 11.60 4.47 14.23
CA ALA A 241 12.49 5.58 13.86
C ALA A 241 12.07 6.24 12.54
N ILE A 242 11.67 5.45 11.54
CA ILE A 242 11.16 5.98 10.27
C ILE A 242 9.85 6.74 10.52
N CYS A 243 8.89 6.17 11.27
CA CYS A 243 7.62 6.82 11.58
C CYS A 243 7.82 8.13 12.36
N VAL A 244 8.69 8.15 13.34
CA VAL A 244 9.05 9.36 14.09
C VAL A 244 9.72 10.39 13.16
N GLY A 245 10.60 9.95 12.27
CA GLY A 245 11.20 10.78 11.25
C GLY A 245 10.17 11.44 10.32
N VAL A 246 9.18 10.69 9.88
CA VAL A 246 8.06 11.21 9.05
C VAL A 246 7.31 12.31 9.79
N LEU A 247 6.90 12.05 11.03
CA LEU A 247 6.16 13.03 11.84
C LEU A 247 7.01 14.27 12.11
N TRP A 248 8.28 14.10 12.46
CA TRP A 248 9.20 15.19 12.73
C TRP A 248 9.44 16.06 11.50
N LEU A 249 9.70 15.45 10.32
CA LEU A 249 9.90 16.17 9.07
C LEU A 249 8.64 16.93 8.64
N SER A 250 7.47 16.28 8.72
CA SER A 250 6.21 16.90 8.35
C SER A 250 5.89 18.09 9.27
N HIS A 251 6.06 17.94 10.60
CA HIS A 251 5.72 18.98 11.56
C HIS A 251 6.75 20.13 11.57
N ARG A 252 8.05 19.80 11.53
CA ARG A 252 9.13 20.80 11.71
C ARG A 252 9.39 21.63 10.46
N PHE A 253 9.23 21.03 9.27
CA PHE A 253 9.54 21.66 7.99
C PHE A 253 8.29 21.90 7.12
N GLY A 254 7.09 21.58 7.62
CA GLY A 254 5.85 21.72 6.84
C GLY A 254 5.81 20.89 5.55
N LEU A 255 6.61 19.81 5.48
CA LEU A 255 6.67 18.97 4.31
C LEU A 255 5.35 18.19 4.13
N SER A 256 4.93 18.02 2.88
CA SER A 256 3.82 17.12 2.59
C SER A 256 4.13 15.71 3.10
N TYR A 257 3.10 15.00 3.56
CA TYR A 257 3.27 13.68 4.16
C TYR A 257 4.04 12.70 3.23
N ALA A 258 3.75 12.71 1.93
CA ALA A 258 4.45 11.89 0.95
C ALA A 258 5.96 12.20 0.87
N HIS A 259 6.34 13.48 0.91
CA HIS A 259 7.76 13.89 0.95
C HIS A 259 8.45 13.45 2.23
N ALA A 260 7.79 13.64 3.38
CA ALA A 260 8.33 13.23 4.67
C ALA A 260 8.59 11.71 4.72
N VAL A 261 7.67 10.89 4.18
CA VAL A 261 7.86 9.44 4.07
C VAL A 261 9.02 9.09 3.14
N ALA A 262 9.09 9.69 1.95
CA ALA A 262 10.16 9.42 0.99
C ALA A 262 11.54 9.76 1.59
N LEU A 263 11.68 10.92 2.22
CA LEU A 263 12.93 11.34 2.86
C LEU A 263 13.31 10.44 4.04
N SER A 264 12.36 10.06 4.90
CA SER A 264 12.62 9.15 6.02
C SER A 264 13.07 7.77 5.57
N CYS A 265 12.46 7.22 4.52
CA CYS A 265 12.87 5.96 3.91
C CYS A 265 14.29 6.06 3.33
N LEU A 266 14.60 7.15 2.61
CA LEU A 266 15.93 7.37 2.05
C LEU A 266 16.99 7.58 3.13
N ALA A 267 16.68 8.32 4.21
CA ALA A 267 17.58 8.48 5.33
C ALA A 267 17.93 7.13 5.97
N ALA A 268 16.94 6.24 6.14
CA ALA A 268 17.17 4.89 6.64
C ALA A 268 18.06 4.05 5.68
N VAL A 269 17.82 4.14 4.37
CA VAL A 269 18.66 3.47 3.35
C VAL A 269 20.09 4.01 3.37
N LEU A 270 20.27 5.33 3.44
CA LEU A 270 21.58 5.97 3.49
C LEU A 270 22.34 5.57 4.77
N LEU A 271 21.64 5.58 5.92
CA LEU A 271 22.23 5.15 7.19
C LEU A 271 22.71 3.70 7.12
N TYR A 272 21.88 2.80 6.58
CA TYR A 272 22.26 1.39 6.39
C TYR A 272 23.52 1.28 5.51
N ARG A 273 23.61 2.05 4.43
CA ARG A 273 24.78 2.05 3.54
C ARG A 273 26.04 2.60 4.21
N ILE A 274 25.92 3.71 4.95
CA ILE A 274 27.04 4.30 5.71
C ILE A 274 27.56 3.29 6.73
N LEU A 275 26.67 2.62 7.46
CA LEU A 275 27.05 1.58 8.44
C LEU A 275 27.71 0.37 7.74
N GLY A 276 27.23 -0.05 6.57
CA GLY A 276 27.87 -1.09 5.76
C GLY A 276 29.25 -0.66 5.28
N TRP A 277 29.41 0.56 4.81
CA TRP A 277 30.70 1.10 4.38
C TRP A 277 31.71 1.17 5.54
N LEU A 278 31.27 1.59 6.71
CA LEU A 278 32.10 1.58 7.93
C LEU A 278 32.55 0.16 8.32
N LYS A 279 31.74 -0.86 8.02
CA LYS A 279 32.08 -2.28 8.22
C LYS A 279 32.85 -2.89 7.06
N ARG A 280 33.20 -2.12 6.04
CA ARG A 280 33.86 -2.55 4.78
C ARG A 280 33.03 -3.55 3.95
N GLU A 281 31.73 -3.61 4.12
CA GLU A 281 30.83 -4.53 3.39
C GLU A 281 30.39 -3.98 2.02
N ASN A 282 30.62 -2.71 1.71
CA ASN A 282 30.29 -1.99 0.44
C ASN A 282 29.09 -2.58 -0.33
N PRO A 283 27.86 -2.58 0.21
CA PRO A 283 26.73 -3.13 -0.49
C PRO A 283 26.47 -2.33 -1.80
N PRO A 284 26.28 -3.00 -2.94
CA PRO A 284 26.02 -2.31 -4.21
C PRO A 284 24.73 -1.50 -4.13
N LEU A 285 24.62 -0.44 -4.94
CA LEU A 285 23.37 0.28 -5.12
C LEU A 285 22.29 -0.68 -5.58
N ALA A 286 21.09 -0.60 -4.97
CA ALA A 286 19.99 -1.44 -5.39
C ALA A 286 19.59 -1.08 -6.83
N SER A 287 19.51 -2.08 -7.71
CA SER A 287 19.06 -1.87 -9.08
C SER A 287 17.56 -1.57 -9.08
N MET A 288 17.18 -0.45 -9.69
CA MET A 288 15.78 -0.08 -9.95
C MET A 288 15.35 -0.38 -11.39
N ALA A 289 16.05 -1.27 -12.09
CA ALA A 289 15.76 -1.56 -13.49
C ALA A 289 14.39 -2.23 -13.73
N ASN A 290 13.83 -2.87 -12.72
CA ASN A 290 12.60 -3.67 -12.83
C ASN A 290 11.38 -3.01 -12.18
N VAL A 291 11.35 -1.67 -12.05
CA VAL A 291 10.26 -0.90 -11.43
C VAL A 291 9.21 -0.40 -12.42
N SER A 292 9.32 -0.77 -13.71
CA SER A 292 8.45 -0.23 -14.76
C SER A 292 6.97 -0.58 -14.55
N ASN A 293 6.66 -1.79 -14.05
CA ASN A 293 5.28 -2.19 -13.73
C ASN A 293 4.68 -1.32 -12.64
N GLU A 294 5.44 -1.11 -11.58
CA GLU A 294 5.03 -0.36 -10.41
C GLU A 294 4.90 1.14 -10.74
N LEU A 295 5.84 1.70 -11.50
CA LEU A 295 5.77 3.09 -11.96
C LEU A 295 4.57 3.33 -12.88
N ALA A 296 4.29 2.41 -13.80
CA ALA A 296 3.12 2.52 -14.67
C ALA A 296 1.82 2.47 -13.87
N ILE A 297 1.73 1.56 -12.89
CA ILE A 297 0.53 1.43 -12.05
C ILE A 297 0.39 2.65 -11.12
N VAL A 298 1.40 2.93 -10.31
CA VAL A 298 1.30 3.97 -9.27
C VAL A 298 1.29 5.35 -9.90
N GLY A 299 2.29 5.66 -10.73
CA GLY A 299 2.41 6.95 -11.39
C GLY A 299 1.31 7.21 -12.41
N GLY A 300 1.02 6.21 -13.28
CA GLY A 300 -0.04 6.32 -14.28
C GLY A 300 -1.42 6.47 -13.66
N SER A 301 -1.74 5.70 -12.60
CA SER A 301 -3.03 5.83 -11.90
C SER A 301 -3.17 7.18 -11.21
N ALA A 302 -2.09 7.71 -10.64
CA ALA A 302 -2.08 9.05 -10.03
C ALA A 302 -2.31 10.15 -11.06
N PHE A 303 -1.68 10.03 -12.22
CA PHE A 303 -1.88 10.96 -13.34
C PHE A 303 -3.32 10.95 -13.85
N ILE A 304 -3.84 9.76 -14.16
CA ILE A 304 -5.23 9.56 -14.61
C ILE A 304 -6.21 10.16 -13.60
N GLY A 305 -6.06 9.81 -12.33
CA GLY A 305 -6.95 10.27 -11.27
C GLY A 305 -6.93 11.79 -11.11
N ALA A 306 -5.76 12.42 -11.21
CA ALA A 306 -5.64 13.89 -11.11
C ALA A 306 -6.30 14.60 -12.29
N VAL A 307 -6.09 14.13 -13.53
CA VAL A 307 -6.76 14.72 -14.72
C VAL A 307 -8.27 14.59 -14.60
N LEU A 308 -8.77 13.37 -14.32
CA LEU A 308 -10.21 13.14 -14.19
C LEU A 308 -10.85 13.95 -13.06
N SER A 309 -10.17 14.04 -11.91
CA SER A 309 -10.65 14.87 -10.79
C SER A 309 -10.70 16.35 -11.17
N GLY A 310 -9.66 16.85 -11.84
CA GLY A 310 -9.62 18.26 -12.30
C GLY A 310 -10.74 18.57 -13.30
N VAL A 311 -10.99 17.68 -14.26
CA VAL A 311 -12.10 17.83 -15.22
C VAL A 311 -13.45 17.88 -14.52
N VAL A 312 -13.69 16.95 -13.59
CA VAL A 312 -14.97 16.89 -12.83
C VAL A 312 -15.15 18.14 -11.97
N LEU A 313 -14.11 18.55 -11.25
CA LEU A 313 -14.15 19.75 -10.41
C LEU A 313 -14.34 21.03 -11.23
N GLY A 314 -13.78 21.11 -12.41
CA GLY A 314 -13.99 22.25 -13.33
C GLY A 314 -15.44 22.39 -13.83
N GLN A 315 -16.25 21.32 -13.74
CA GLN A 315 -17.68 21.37 -14.08
C GLN A 315 -18.59 21.71 -12.89
N ILE A 316 -18.06 21.68 -11.66
CA ILE A 316 -18.83 21.93 -10.44
C ILE A 316 -18.64 23.40 -10.04
N SER A 317 -19.70 24.19 -10.13
CA SER A 317 -19.71 25.58 -9.71
C SER A 317 -20.12 25.67 -8.24
N GLY A 318 -19.21 26.03 -7.36
CA GLY A 318 -19.47 26.23 -5.92
C GLY A 318 -19.40 24.93 -5.08
N GLN A 319 -19.57 25.07 -3.78
CA GLN A 319 -19.67 23.92 -2.88
C GLN A 319 -21.11 23.38 -2.86
N PRO A 320 -21.30 22.07 -3.05
CA PRO A 320 -22.65 21.49 -2.98
C PRO A 320 -23.18 21.56 -1.53
N GLU A 321 -24.30 22.23 -1.36
CA GLU A 321 -25.03 22.27 -0.07
C GLU A 321 -25.81 20.97 0.12
N LEU A 322 -25.08 19.88 0.40
CA LEU A 322 -25.72 18.60 0.70
C LEU A 322 -25.97 18.46 2.20
N PRO A 323 -27.11 17.88 2.60
CA PRO A 323 -27.39 17.61 4.01
C PRO A 323 -26.39 16.59 4.58
N VAL A 324 -26.05 16.72 5.86
CA VAL A 324 -25.02 15.93 6.53
C VAL A 324 -25.23 14.41 6.39
N TRP A 325 -26.50 13.96 6.47
CA TRP A 325 -26.82 12.54 6.31
C TRP A 325 -26.43 11.97 4.92
N LEU A 326 -26.45 12.81 3.89
CA LEU A 326 -26.07 12.38 2.54
C LEU A 326 -24.54 12.20 2.43
N TRP A 327 -23.76 13.10 3.05
CA TRP A 327 -22.31 12.91 3.19
C TRP A 327 -21.98 11.62 3.96
N ALA A 328 -22.72 11.34 5.03
CA ALA A 328 -22.55 10.10 5.78
C ALA A 328 -22.87 8.84 4.94
N LEU A 329 -23.94 8.88 4.11
CA LEU A 329 -24.25 7.80 3.19
C LEU A 329 -23.17 7.62 2.12
N LEU A 330 -22.62 8.71 1.59
CA LEU A 330 -21.50 8.64 0.65
C LEU A 330 -20.29 7.99 1.31
N ALA A 331 -19.93 8.37 2.55
CA ALA A 331 -18.86 7.72 3.30
C ALA A 331 -19.10 6.22 3.47
N ALA A 332 -20.34 5.81 3.78
CA ALA A 332 -20.71 4.39 3.90
C ALA A 332 -20.56 3.63 2.58
N GLY A 333 -20.79 4.28 1.45
CA GLY A 333 -20.64 3.68 0.11
C GLY A 333 -19.18 3.47 -0.32
N VAL A 334 -18.25 4.29 0.16
CA VAL A 334 -16.84 4.27 -0.29
C VAL A 334 -16.17 2.89 -0.16
N PRO A 335 -16.25 2.14 0.96
CA PRO A 335 -15.63 0.81 1.05
C PRO A 335 -16.17 -0.16 -0.01
N TRP A 336 -17.45 -0.08 -0.33
CA TRP A 336 -18.09 -0.92 -1.35
C TRP A 336 -17.64 -0.56 -2.76
N VAL A 337 -17.42 0.73 -3.05
CA VAL A 337 -16.85 1.19 -4.34
C VAL A 337 -15.45 0.62 -4.53
N PHE A 338 -14.58 0.69 -3.50
CA PHE A 338 -13.26 0.06 -3.56
C PHE A 338 -13.35 -1.44 -3.84
N PHE A 339 -14.22 -2.14 -3.12
CA PHE A 339 -14.37 -3.58 -3.25
C PHE A 339 -14.92 -3.99 -4.62
N ALA A 340 -15.97 -3.31 -5.10
CA ALA A 340 -16.54 -3.54 -6.43
C ALA A 340 -15.54 -3.27 -7.55
N ALA A 341 -14.80 -2.17 -7.46
CA ALA A 341 -13.73 -1.84 -8.39
C ALA A 341 -12.60 -2.89 -8.37
N GLY A 342 -12.24 -3.38 -7.19
CA GLY A 342 -11.28 -4.48 -7.03
C GLY A 342 -11.76 -5.80 -7.64
N LEU A 343 -13.06 -6.11 -7.56
CA LEU A 343 -13.68 -7.24 -8.26
C LEU A 343 -13.68 -7.07 -9.78
N ALA A 344 -13.72 -5.82 -10.27
CA ALA A 344 -13.54 -5.49 -11.68
C ALA A 344 -12.07 -5.47 -12.12
N GLY A 345 -11.12 -5.74 -11.21
CA GLY A 345 -9.68 -5.71 -11.49
C GLY A 345 -9.07 -4.30 -11.57
N MET A 346 -9.80 -3.28 -11.13
CA MET A 346 -9.30 -1.90 -11.11
C MET A 346 -8.27 -1.71 -9.99
N ASN A 347 -7.29 -0.84 -10.26
CA ASN A 347 -6.30 -0.50 -9.25
C ASN A 347 -6.90 0.44 -8.19
N PRO A 348 -6.78 0.13 -6.89
CA PRO A 348 -7.32 0.98 -5.82
C PRO A 348 -6.72 2.40 -5.79
N ILE A 349 -5.56 2.66 -6.40
CA ILE A 349 -4.99 4.01 -6.50
C ILE A 349 -5.89 4.90 -7.36
N ILE A 350 -6.42 4.39 -8.49
CA ILE A 350 -7.34 5.16 -9.34
C ILE A 350 -8.59 5.54 -8.55
N ILE A 351 -9.16 4.58 -7.84
CA ILE A 351 -10.37 4.82 -7.04
C ILE A 351 -10.10 5.83 -5.93
N ALA A 352 -8.97 5.69 -5.22
CA ALA A 352 -8.60 6.63 -4.17
C ALA A 352 -8.37 8.05 -4.70
N THR A 353 -7.70 8.20 -5.86
CA THR A 353 -7.48 9.52 -6.46
C THR A 353 -8.77 10.15 -6.95
N LEU A 354 -9.70 9.37 -7.50
CA LEU A 354 -11.02 9.88 -7.90
C LEU A 354 -11.87 10.27 -6.69
N ILE A 355 -12.03 9.37 -5.72
CA ILE A 355 -12.83 9.62 -4.53
C ILE A 355 -12.22 10.77 -3.71
N GLY A 356 -10.95 10.68 -3.36
CA GLY A 356 -10.28 11.68 -2.56
C GLY A 356 -10.07 13.00 -3.29
N GLY A 357 -9.79 12.95 -4.61
CA GLY A 357 -9.60 14.15 -5.43
C GLY A 357 -10.89 14.92 -5.68
N ILE A 358 -12.01 14.23 -5.91
CA ILE A 358 -13.32 14.87 -6.17
C ILE A 358 -14.03 15.12 -4.84
N LEU A 359 -14.33 14.05 -4.10
CA LEU A 359 -15.12 14.19 -2.88
C LEU A 359 -14.36 14.91 -1.77
N GLY A 360 -13.03 14.69 -1.67
CA GLY A 360 -12.22 15.31 -0.60
C GLY A 360 -12.19 16.83 -0.66
N SER A 361 -12.21 17.43 -1.85
CA SER A 361 -12.25 18.88 -2.04
C SER A 361 -13.62 19.48 -1.76
N LEU A 362 -14.70 18.68 -1.92
CA LEU A 362 -16.09 19.09 -1.68
C LEU A 362 -16.57 18.73 -0.27
N TRP A 363 -15.84 17.86 0.44
CA TRP A 363 -16.24 17.30 1.73
C TRP A 363 -16.17 18.32 2.85
N PRO A 364 -17.13 18.35 3.78
CA PRO A 364 -17.03 19.21 4.96
C PRO A 364 -15.72 18.92 5.71
N GLY A 365 -14.88 19.94 5.90
CA GLY A 365 -13.52 19.78 6.42
C GLY A 365 -13.46 19.03 7.74
N ALA A 366 -14.34 19.34 8.68
CA ALA A 366 -14.42 18.66 9.98
C ALA A 366 -14.71 17.15 9.85
N ALA A 367 -15.49 16.74 8.84
CA ALA A 367 -15.92 15.36 8.63
C ALA A 367 -15.01 14.54 7.71
N GLN A 368 -13.91 15.10 7.21
CA GLN A 368 -12.96 14.38 6.33
C GLN A 368 -12.41 13.09 6.95
N LEU A 369 -12.37 12.97 8.27
CA LEU A 369 -11.92 11.75 8.95
C LEU A 369 -12.83 10.55 8.65
N GLY A 370 -14.15 10.75 8.52
CA GLY A 370 -15.09 9.69 8.13
C GLY A 370 -14.82 9.17 6.73
N LEU A 371 -14.53 10.06 5.76
CA LEU A 371 -14.11 9.68 4.40
C LEU A 371 -12.76 8.99 4.41
N ALA A 372 -11.79 9.50 5.16
CA ALA A 372 -10.45 8.93 5.24
C ALA A 372 -10.45 7.48 5.74
N ILE A 373 -11.18 7.20 6.82
CA ILE A 373 -11.28 5.84 7.37
C ILE A 373 -12.00 4.90 6.41
N ALA A 374 -13.05 5.38 5.73
CA ALA A 374 -13.75 4.61 4.71
C ALA A 374 -12.83 4.24 3.52
N MET A 375 -11.97 5.17 3.08
CA MET A 375 -11.00 4.93 2.01
C MET A 375 -9.94 3.88 2.40
N VAL A 376 -9.26 4.05 3.55
CA VAL A 376 -8.18 3.12 3.93
C VAL A 376 -8.70 1.73 4.29
N THR A 377 -9.87 1.62 4.93
CA THR A 377 -10.49 0.34 5.25
C THR A 377 -11.02 -0.36 4.01
N GLY A 378 -11.69 0.36 3.11
CA GLY A 378 -12.14 -0.17 1.83
C GLY A 378 -10.97 -0.70 0.99
N TRP A 379 -9.85 0.05 0.93
CA TRP A 379 -8.64 -0.39 0.25
C TRP A 379 -8.10 -1.70 0.84
N GLY A 380 -7.92 -1.76 2.16
CA GLY A 380 -7.36 -2.94 2.81
C GLY A 380 -8.24 -4.18 2.67
N ILE A 381 -9.58 -4.04 2.80
CA ILE A 381 -10.51 -5.15 2.58
C ILE A 381 -10.43 -5.64 1.13
N THR A 382 -10.34 -4.72 0.17
CA THR A 382 -10.14 -5.04 -1.26
C THR A 382 -8.86 -5.84 -1.48
N ALA A 383 -7.77 -5.48 -0.78
CA ALA A 383 -6.48 -6.13 -0.93
C ALA A 383 -6.48 -7.61 -0.52
N PHE A 384 -7.23 -8.02 0.51
CA PHE A 384 -7.30 -9.44 0.89
C PHE A 384 -8.54 -10.16 0.35
N GLY A 385 -9.58 -9.43 -0.04
CA GLY A 385 -10.89 -9.98 -0.40
C GLY A 385 -11.15 -10.13 -1.89
N THR A 386 -10.26 -9.63 -2.78
CA THR A 386 -10.48 -9.69 -4.23
C THR A 386 -9.42 -10.53 -4.94
N PRO A 387 -9.78 -11.25 -6.03
CA PRO A 387 -8.88 -12.18 -6.70
C PRO A 387 -7.83 -11.50 -7.58
N PHE A 388 -8.01 -10.22 -7.92
CA PHE A 388 -7.11 -9.48 -8.82
C PHE A 388 -6.06 -8.66 -8.06
N ALA A 389 -6.09 -8.69 -6.73
CA ALA A 389 -5.10 -8.02 -5.91
C ALA A 389 -3.70 -8.60 -6.14
N ALA A 390 -2.68 -7.74 -6.21
CA ALA A 390 -1.32 -8.16 -6.53
C ALA A 390 -0.74 -9.18 -5.53
N ASN A 391 -1.05 -9.04 -4.24
CA ASN A 391 -0.68 -9.99 -3.19
C ASN A 391 -1.35 -11.36 -3.38
N ALA A 392 -2.60 -11.41 -3.87
CA ALA A 392 -3.29 -12.66 -4.18
C ALA A 392 -2.59 -13.39 -5.34
N LEU A 393 -2.22 -12.67 -6.41
CA LEU A 393 -1.49 -13.22 -7.54
C LEU A 393 -0.07 -13.70 -7.17
N ILE A 394 0.61 -13.02 -6.24
CA ILE A 394 1.90 -13.46 -5.71
C ILE A 394 1.71 -14.77 -4.92
N MET A 395 0.71 -14.83 -4.03
CA MET A 395 0.41 -16.03 -3.25
C MET A 395 0.05 -17.23 -4.13
N GLU A 396 -0.75 -17.04 -5.18
CA GLU A 396 -1.08 -18.12 -6.13
C GLU A 396 0.18 -18.73 -6.75
N ARG A 397 1.13 -17.90 -7.19
CA ARG A 397 2.40 -18.38 -7.75
C ARG A 397 3.26 -19.15 -6.75
N LEU A 398 3.22 -18.77 -5.48
CA LEU A 398 4.04 -19.36 -4.44
C LEU A 398 3.42 -20.65 -3.86
N THR A 399 2.09 -20.69 -3.75
CA THR A 399 1.36 -21.75 -3.06
C THR A 399 0.59 -22.70 -3.98
N GLY A 400 0.30 -22.26 -5.21
CA GLY A 400 -0.56 -22.99 -6.15
C GLY A 400 -2.06 -22.85 -5.87
N TYR A 401 -2.47 -22.21 -4.77
CA TYR A 401 -3.89 -21.94 -4.48
C TYR A 401 -4.40 -20.83 -5.40
N ARG A 402 -5.49 -21.10 -6.15
CA ARG A 402 -6.08 -20.11 -7.06
C ARG A 402 -6.53 -18.86 -6.30
N THR A 403 -6.28 -17.69 -6.84
CA THR A 403 -6.67 -16.41 -6.22
C THR A 403 -8.15 -16.33 -5.92
N ARG A 404 -9.01 -16.87 -6.81
CA ARG A 404 -10.45 -16.93 -6.62
C ARG A 404 -10.84 -17.67 -5.34
N ASP A 405 -10.13 -18.72 -4.98
CA ASP A 405 -10.40 -19.47 -3.75
C ASP A 405 -9.73 -18.81 -2.56
N ALA A 406 -8.40 -18.61 -2.61
CA ALA A 406 -7.60 -18.18 -1.49
C ALA A 406 -7.92 -16.75 -1.02
N SER A 407 -8.16 -15.82 -1.94
CA SER A 407 -8.44 -14.42 -1.60
C SER A 407 -9.94 -14.16 -1.50
N PHE A 408 -10.71 -14.45 -2.57
CA PHE A 408 -12.13 -14.12 -2.59
C PHE A 408 -12.98 -15.10 -1.77
N ARG A 409 -13.05 -16.38 -2.18
CA ARG A 409 -13.99 -17.35 -1.58
C ARG A 409 -13.75 -17.59 -0.09
N TRP A 410 -12.50 -17.80 0.32
CA TRP A 410 -12.15 -18.05 1.73
C TRP A 410 -12.27 -16.82 2.63
N SER A 411 -12.28 -15.63 2.06
CA SER A 411 -12.37 -14.36 2.80
C SER A 411 -13.68 -13.61 2.58
N LEU A 412 -14.62 -14.14 1.78
CA LEU A 412 -15.85 -13.43 1.39
C LEU A 412 -16.67 -12.98 2.62
N ALA A 413 -16.93 -13.87 3.56
CA ALA A 413 -17.71 -13.54 4.76
C ALA A 413 -16.99 -12.49 5.62
N LEU A 414 -15.67 -12.60 5.79
CA LEU A 414 -14.86 -11.60 6.49
C LEU A 414 -14.86 -10.26 5.72
N SER A 415 -14.77 -10.29 4.41
CA SER A 415 -14.81 -9.08 3.58
C SER A 415 -16.16 -8.36 3.70
N LEU A 416 -17.27 -9.10 3.58
CA LEU A 416 -18.61 -8.51 3.70
C LEU A 416 -18.86 -7.93 5.10
N SER A 417 -18.52 -8.67 6.16
CA SER A 417 -18.64 -8.15 7.54
C SER A 417 -17.74 -6.93 7.78
N GLY A 418 -16.53 -6.96 7.23
CA GLY A 418 -15.60 -5.83 7.29
C GLY A 418 -16.09 -4.61 6.52
N LEU A 419 -16.68 -4.79 5.33
CA LEU A 419 -17.30 -3.71 4.55
C LEU A 419 -18.47 -3.07 5.31
N CYS A 420 -19.36 -3.88 5.91
CA CYS A 420 -20.43 -3.35 6.75
C CYS A 420 -19.89 -2.55 7.94
N ALA A 421 -18.87 -3.08 8.64
CA ALA A 421 -18.26 -2.39 9.76
C ALA A 421 -17.56 -1.08 9.33
N ALA A 422 -16.84 -1.09 8.20
CA ALA A 422 -16.19 0.09 7.63
C ALA A 422 -17.22 1.15 7.22
N SER A 423 -18.34 0.73 6.61
CA SER A 423 -19.45 1.61 6.25
C SER A 423 -20.09 2.26 7.46
N LEU A 424 -20.37 1.49 8.52
CA LEU A 424 -20.92 2.01 9.77
C LEU A 424 -19.98 3.01 10.43
N LEU A 425 -18.66 2.70 10.44
CA LEU A 425 -17.66 3.58 11.02
C LEU A 425 -17.53 4.89 10.23
N GLY A 426 -17.43 4.82 8.90
CA GLY A 426 -17.38 6.01 8.04
C GLY A 426 -18.64 6.86 8.14
N PHE A 427 -19.83 6.23 8.14
CA PHE A 427 -21.12 6.88 8.32
C PHE A 427 -21.19 7.64 9.66
N SER A 428 -20.93 6.92 10.76
CA SER A 428 -21.06 7.46 12.11
C SER A 428 -20.09 8.62 12.35
N LEU A 429 -18.83 8.48 11.90
CA LEU A 429 -17.83 9.55 12.04
C LEU A 429 -18.20 10.78 11.21
N THR A 430 -18.68 10.59 9.98
CA THR A 430 -19.10 11.72 9.13
C THR A 430 -20.29 12.43 9.76
N LEU A 431 -21.26 11.69 10.27
CA LEU A 431 -22.45 12.27 10.90
C LEU A 431 -22.14 13.01 12.22
N TRP A 432 -21.16 12.52 12.98
CA TRP A 432 -20.80 13.08 14.29
C TRP A 432 -19.88 14.30 14.19
N LEU A 433 -19.04 14.37 13.14
CA LEU A 433 -18.04 15.43 12.98
C LEU A 433 -18.52 16.58 12.07
N ALA A 434 -19.56 16.38 11.27
CA ALA A 434 -20.17 17.40 10.42
C ALA A 434 -21.19 18.23 11.17
#